data_23d1f41b6eb47977f9f9b4f077e7ddf4
#
_entry.id   23d1f41b6eb47977f9f9b4f077e7ddf4
#
_cell.length_a   1.000
_cell.length_b   1.000
_cell.length_c   1.000
_cell.angle_alpha   90.00
_cell.angle_beta   90.00
_cell.angle_gamma   90.00
#
_symmetry.space_group_name_H-M   'P 1'
#
loop_
_entity.id
_entity.type
_entity.pdbx_description
1 polymer ?
#
loop_
_entity_poly.entity_id
_entity_poly.type
_entity_poly.pdbx_seq_one_letter_code
_entity_poly.pdbx_strand_id
1 'polypeptide(L)'
;PRQVSSAASDVYKRQIDEYSIDVRDTKLGTEELTDDIPNVSEEATKELDENGMIRVGADVTPGDILIGKITPKGESDPTPEEKLLRAIFGDKAGDVKDASLKAPPSLNGIVIDKKLFVRSFKDKRRRSQDKVDLELLETKYDKILEDLRLKLVDKLSSVVNGKTCQGVFNDLGEEVLVKGKKFTNKMLANIEDYTHLTKGVWTTSDNLNATISSLLHNYRIQENDIQGSLRREKFTISVGDELPPGIKKLAKVYIAKKRKLKVGDKMAGRHGNKGIVARIVRQEDMPFLEDGTPVDIVLNPLGVPSRMNIGQIYETVLGWAGKELGRKFSTPIFDGATLDEINQLTDEAGVPRFGHTYLYDGGTGEKFDQAATVGVIYMLKLGHMVDDKMHSRSCLLYTSPSPRDLRL
;
A
#
# COMPACT_ATOMS: atom_id res chain seq x y z
N PRO A 1 -1.37 1.07 -31.18
CA PRO A 1 -1.79 2.45 -30.95
C PRO A 1 -0.77 3.15 -30.04
N ARG A 2 -0.29 4.29 -30.51
CA ARG A 2 0.68 5.12 -29.80
C ARG A 2 -0.04 6.32 -29.20
N GLN A 3 0.41 6.77 -28.04
CA GLN A 3 -0.17 7.87 -27.31
C GLN A 3 0.87 8.95 -27.06
N VAL A 4 0.43 10.18 -26.98
CA VAL A 4 1.23 11.35 -26.59
C VAL A 4 0.50 12.03 -25.45
N SER A 5 1.19 12.42 -24.39
CA SER A 5 0.58 13.08 -23.23
C SER A 5 1.48 14.21 -22.73
N SER A 6 0.90 15.37 -22.45
CA SER A 6 1.55 16.51 -21.80
C SER A 6 1.40 16.49 -20.29
N ALA A 7 0.24 16.06 -19.77
CA ALA A 7 -0.06 15.96 -18.34
C ALA A 7 0.53 14.70 -17.66
N ALA A 8 1.54 14.08 -18.26
CA ALA A 8 2.13 12.84 -17.77
C ALA A 8 2.78 12.96 -16.38
N SER A 9 3.13 14.16 -15.95
CA SER A 9 3.68 14.41 -14.61
C SER A 9 2.71 14.03 -13.49
N ASP A 10 1.40 14.17 -13.74
CA ASP A 10 0.35 13.90 -12.76
C ASP A 10 -0.17 12.46 -12.85
N VAL A 11 0.18 11.74 -13.92
CA VAL A 11 -0.18 10.33 -14.07
C VAL A 11 0.88 9.46 -13.42
N TYR A 12 0.54 8.88 -12.29
CA TYR A 12 1.43 7.97 -11.56
C TYR A 12 0.67 6.76 -11.01
N LYS A 13 1.43 5.69 -10.75
CA LYS A 13 0.92 4.52 -10.05
C LYS A 13 1.60 4.43 -8.68
N ARG A 14 0.80 4.41 -7.61
CA ARG A 14 1.27 4.06 -6.27
C ARG A 14 1.19 2.55 -6.12
N GLN A 15 2.25 1.94 -5.64
CA GLN A 15 2.34 0.51 -5.47
C GLN A 15 3.10 0.21 -4.18
N ILE A 16 2.64 -0.79 -3.45
CA ILE A 16 3.35 -1.37 -2.31
C ILE A 16 3.84 -2.73 -2.77
N ASP A 17 5.14 -2.94 -2.74
CA ASP A 17 5.76 -4.22 -3.06
C ASP A 17 6.23 -4.90 -1.78
N GLU A 18 6.01 -6.20 -1.70
CA GLU A 18 6.49 -7.05 -0.63
C GLU A 18 7.76 -7.77 -1.10
N TYR A 19 8.82 -7.64 -0.31
CA TYR A 19 10.07 -8.37 -0.47
C TYR A 19 10.26 -9.28 0.72
N SER A 20 10.42 -10.57 0.48
CA SER A 20 10.56 -11.56 1.55
C SER A 20 11.76 -12.46 1.33
N ILE A 21 12.39 -12.84 2.43
CA ILE A 21 13.47 -13.83 2.46
C ILE A 21 13.24 -14.79 3.62
N ASP A 22 13.49 -16.05 3.37
CA ASP A 22 13.40 -17.11 4.38
C ASP A 22 14.78 -17.55 4.86
N VAL A 23 14.83 -17.99 6.09
CA VAL A 23 16.02 -18.54 6.75
C VAL A 23 15.77 -20.01 7.05
N ARG A 24 16.65 -20.87 6.55
CA ARG A 24 16.53 -22.32 6.67
C ARG A 24 17.73 -22.94 7.39
N ASP A 25 17.55 -24.15 7.89
CA ASP A 25 18.67 -25.00 8.27
C ASP A 25 19.24 -25.67 7.03
N THR A 26 20.52 -25.47 6.80
CA THR A 26 21.26 -26.19 5.78
C THR A 26 22.12 -27.29 6.44
N LYS A 27 22.54 -28.27 5.64
CA LYS A 27 23.44 -29.33 6.13
C LYS A 27 24.81 -28.81 6.62
N LEU A 28 25.18 -27.60 6.18
CA LEU A 28 26.44 -26.94 6.47
C LEU A 28 26.38 -25.99 7.67
N GLY A 29 25.18 -25.75 8.19
CA GLY A 29 24.90 -24.83 9.30
C GLY A 29 23.60 -24.08 9.10
N THR A 30 23.25 -23.26 10.07
CA THR A 30 22.06 -22.41 10.01
C THR A 30 22.36 -21.14 9.23
N GLU A 31 21.45 -20.74 8.35
CA GLU A 31 21.48 -19.38 7.78
C GLU A 31 21.14 -18.36 8.85
N GLU A 32 21.68 -17.15 8.74
CA GLU A 32 21.43 -16.07 9.70
C GLU A 32 21.09 -14.77 9.00
N LEU A 33 20.20 -14.00 9.64
CA LEU A 33 19.94 -12.60 9.26
C LEU A 33 20.86 -11.72 10.11
N THR A 34 21.66 -10.88 9.45
CA THR A 34 22.64 -10.00 10.11
C THR A 34 22.89 -8.77 9.23
N ASP A 35 23.34 -7.71 9.86
CA ASP A 35 23.90 -6.51 9.24
C ASP A 35 25.39 -6.65 8.90
N ASP A 36 26.10 -7.61 9.57
CA ASP A 36 27.51 -7.93 9.33
C ASP A 36 27.65 -8.86 8.12
N ILE A 37 27.69 -8.28 6.92
CA ILE A 37 27.77 -9.01 5.66
C ILE A 37 29.19 -8.93 5.10
N PRO A 38 29.84 -10.07 4.80
CA PRO A 38 31.18 -10.08 4.26
C PRO A 38 31.26 -9.39 2.89
N ASN A 39 32.37 -8.66 2.66
CA ASN A 39 32.66 -7.96 1.41
C ASN A 39 31.68 -6.84 1.02
N VAL A 40 30.99 -6.27 1.99
CA VAL A 40 30.10 -5.11 1.82
C VAL A 40 30.63 -3.93 2.63
N SER A 41 30.53 -2.71 2.07
CA SER A 41 30.95 -1.51 2.79
C SER A 41 29.98 -1.16 3.92
N GLU A 42 30.46 -0.57 5.00
CA GLU A 42 29.64 -0.09 6.11
C GLU A 42 28.57 0.94 5.68
N GLU A 43 28.84 1.68 4.60
CA GLU A 43 27.86 2.62 4.05
C GLU A 43 26.61 1.90 3.47
N ALA A 44 26.78 0.72 2.87
CA ALA A 44 25.69 -0.06 2.31
C ALA A 44 24.85 -0.80 3.38
N THR A 45 25.40 -0.99 4.57
CA THR A 45 24.70 -1.65 5.70
C THR A 45 24.15 -0.66 6.73
N LYS A 46 24.47 0.65 6.59
CA LYS A 46 24.09 1.72 7.54
C LYS A 46 22.59 1.78 7.86
N GLU A 47 21.75 1.46 6.89
CA GLU A 47 20.28 1.50 7.03
C GLU A 47 19.69 0.18 7.53
N LEU A 48 20.53 -0.83 7.84
CA LEU A 48 20.11 -2.10 8.40
C LEU A 48 20.03 -2.05 9.93
N ASP A 49 19.09 -2.80 10.49
CA ASP A 49 18.99 -3.05 11.92
C ASP A 49 19.85 -4.26 12.33
N GLU A 50 20.01 -4.48 13.64
CA GLU A 50 20.67 -5.67 14.22
C GLU A 50 20.15 -7.01 13.69
N ASN A 51 18.91 -7.05 13.22
CA ASN A 51 18.30 -8.21 12.57
C ASN A 51 18.55 -8.28 11.05
N GLY A 52 19.45 -7.44 10.52
CA GLY A 52 19.74 -7.39 9.08
C GLY A 52 18.62 -6.84 8.22
N MET A 53 17.58 -6.20 8.77
CA MET A 53 16.48 -5.63 8.00
C MET A 53 16.60 -4.12 7.90
N ILE A 54 16.27 -3.57 6.73
CA ILE A 54 16.26 -2.13 6.49
C ILE A 54 15.26 -1.40 7.41
N ARG A 55 15.61 -0.17 7.82
CA ARG A 55 14.76 0.65 8.70
C ARG A 55 13.48 1.10 8.01
N VAL A 56 12.41 1.24 8.78
CA VAL A 56 11.19 1.91 8.33
C VAL A 56 11.47 3.39 8.11
N GLY A 57 11.03 3.91 6.96
CA GLY A 57 11.27 5.29 6.54
C GLY A 57 12.57 5.51 5.75
N ALA A 58 13.39 4.48 5.54
CA ALA A 58 14.58 4.58 4.69
C ALA A 58 14.20 4.71 3.22
N ASP A 59 14.93 5.56 2.49
CA ASP A 59 14.86 5.63 1.04
C ASP A 59 15.67 4.49 0.43
N VAL A 60 15.04 3.76 -0.50
CA VAL A 60 15.64 2.62 -1.18
C VAL A 60 15.98 2.98 -2.61
N THR A 61 17.23 2.73 -2.99
CA THR A 61 17.72 2.84 -4.36
C THR A 61 18.09 1.47 -4.95
N PRO A 62 18.18 1.34 -6.30
CA PRO A 62 18.58 0.09 -6.92
C PRO A 62 19.96 -0.39 -6.44
N GLY A 63 20.02 -1.64 -5.99
CA GLY A 63 21.24 -2.26 -5.49
C GLY A 63 21.41 -2.22 -3.97
N ASP A 64 20.62 -1.44 -3.24
CA ASP A 64 20.65 -1.40 -1.77
C ASP A 64 20.24 -2.75 -1.18
N ILE A 65 20.78 -3.05 0.00
CA ILE A 65 20.44 -4.28 0.72
C ILE A 65 19.15 -4.05 1.50
N LEU A 66 18.12 -4.82 1.16
CA LEU A 66 16.84 -4.79 1.87
C LEU A 66 16.85 -5.67 3.11
N ILE A 67 17.42 -6.86 2.98
CA ILE A 67 17.51 -7.84 4.05
C ILE A 67 18.88 -8.51 3.93
N GLY A 68 19.73 -8.34 4.93
CA GLY A 68 21.02 -8.99 5.04
C GLY A 68 20.89 -10.44 5.48
N LYS A 69 21.45 -11.36 4.70
CA LYS A 69 21.46 -12.79 4.98
C LYS A 69 22.80 -13.38 4.65
N ILE A 70 23.32 -14.20 5.53
CA ILE A 70 24.53 -14.98 5.32
C ILE A 70 24.20 -16.48 5.32
N THR A 71 24.86 -17.22 4.45
CA THR A 71 24.71 -18.67 4.32
C THR A 71 26.08 -19.31 4.57
N PRO A 72 26.20 -20.33 5.46
CA PRO A 72 27.47 -21.00 5.70
C PRO A 72 27.97 -21.69 4.43
N LYS A 73 29.27 -21.59 4.20
CA LYS A 73 29.98 -22.21 3.07
C LYS A 73 30.52 -23.58 3.55
N GLY A 74 30.46 -24.58 2.68
CA GLY A 74 31.06 -25.88 3.02
C GLY A 74 32.58 -25.81 3.16
N GLU A 75 33.15 -26.63 4.01
CA GLU A 75 34.59 -26.77 4.16
C GLU A 75 35.17 -27.20 2.80
N SER A 76 35.80 -26.30 2.10
CA SER A 76 36.70 -26.54 0.99
C SER A 76 38.05 -25.96 1.36
N ASP A 77 39.11 -26.60 0.91
CA ASP A 77 40.46 -26.06 1.11
C ASP A 77 40.50 -24.61 0.57
N PRO A 78 40.82 -23.62 1.43
CA PRO A 78 40.75 -22.22 1.03
C PRO A 78 41.80 -21.94 -0.04
N THR A 79 41.35 -21.33 -1.13
CA THR A 79 42.26 -20.83 -2.20
C THR A 79 43.23 -19.77 -1.64
N PRO A 80 44.39 -19.54 -2.28
CA PRO A 80 45.31 -18.48 -1.84
C PRO A 80 44.65 -17.12 -1.72
N GLU A 81 43.68 -16.82 -2.57
CA GLU A 81 42.89 -15.58 -2.57
C GLU A 81 41.96 -15.50 -1.37
N GLU A 82 41.32 -16.63 -0.99
CA GLU A 82 40.47 -16.69 0.21
C GLU A 82 41.30 -16.58 1.50
N LYS A 83 42.54 -17.10 1.55
CA LYS A 83 43.46 -16.88 2.67
C LYS A 83 43.84 -15.42 2.82
N LEU A 84 44.03 -14.71 1.71
CA LEU A 84 44.30 -13.28 1.72
C LEU A 84 43.06 -12.48 2.19
N LEU A 85 41.88 -12.83 1.75
CA LEU A 85 40.63 -12.21 2.20
C LEU A 85 40.36 -12.45 3.68
N ARG A 86 40.63 -13.63 4.22
CA ARG A 86 40.57 -13.91 5.65
C ARG A 86 41.53 -13.03 6.46
N ALA A 87 42.75 -12.82 5.94
CA ALA A 87 43.75 -11.98 6.58
C ALA A 87 43.37 -10.48 6.63
N ILE A 88 42.60 -10.02 5.65
CA ILE A 88 42.21 -8.60 5.54
C ILE A 88 40.86 -8.32 6.24
N PHE A 89 39.88 -9.20 6.10
CA PHE A 89 38.49 -9.01 6.55
C PHE A 89 38.09 -9.91 7.73
N GLY A 90 39.03 -10.68 8.30
CA GLY A 90 38.80 -11.60 9.41
C GLY A 90 38.26 -12.95 9.03
N ASP A 91 38.19 -13.88 9.99
CA ASP A 91 37.86 -15.30 9.78
C ASP A 91 36.45 -15.51 9.19
N LYS A 92 35.50 -14.64 9.50
CA LYS A 92 34.11 -14.75 8.99
C LYS A 92 34.02 -14.61 7.46
N ALA A 93 34.90 -13.86 6.81
CA ALA A 93 34.87 -13.63 5.37
C ALA A 93 35.09 -14.90 4.51
N GLY A 94 35.70 -15.97 5.11
CA GLY A 94 35.95 -17.24 4.41
C GLY A 94 34.87 -18.28 4.57
N ASP A 95 34.10 -18.23 5.66
CA ASP A 95 33.22 -19.31 6.08
C ASP A 95 31.76 -19.11 5.69
N VAL A 96 31.38 -17.90 5.28
CA VAL A 96 30.01 -17.56 4.91
C VAL A 96 29.94 -16.88 3.55
N LYS A 97 28.80 -17.05 2.87
CA LYS A 97 28.50 -16.43 1.57
C LYS A 97 27.36 -15.44 1.76
N ASP A 98 27.49 -14.28 1.12
CA ASP A 98 26.41 -13.29 1.01
C ASP A 98 25.24 -13.88 0.21
N ALA A 99 24.08 -13.95 0.85
CA ALA A 99 22.80 -14.35 0.28
C ALA A 99 21.72 -13.28 0.50
N SER A 100 22.14 -12.04 0.72
CA SER A 100 21.27 -10.91 1.01
C SER A 100 20.32 -10.59 -0.12
N LEU A 101 19.14 -10.12 0.24
CA LEU A 101 18.16 -9.64 -0.73
C LEU A 101 18.45 -8.18 -1.07
N LYS A 102 18.84 -7.94 -2.32
CA LYS A 102 19.14 -6.60 -2.84
C LYS A 102 17.97 -6.03 -3.63
N ALA A 103 17.84 -4.72 -3.60
CA ALA A 103 16.84 -3.98 -4.35
C ALA A 103 17.03 -4.21 -5.86
N PRO A 104 15.98 -4.63 -6.59
CA PRO A 104 16.04 -4.79 -8.05
C PRO A 104 16.26 -3.43 -8.75
N PRO A 105 16.74 -3.43 -10.01
CA PRO A 105 17.07 -2.20 -10.74
C PRO A 105 15.91 -1.22 -10.94
N SER A 106 14.67 -1.70 -10.84
CA SER A 106 13.47 -0.88 -11.00
C SER A 106 12.90 -0.35 -9.68
N LEU A 107 13.53 -0.65 -8.55
CA LEU A 107 13.04 -0.27 -7.25
C LEU A 107 13.61 1.09 -6.84
N ASN A 108 12.70 2.04 -6.63
CA ASN A 108 12.99 3.32 -6.00
C ASN A 108 11.77 3.68 -5.16
N GLY A 109 11.92 3.78 -3.85
CA GLY A 109 10.80 3.98 -2.95
C GLY A 109 11.21 4.10 -1.50
N ILE A 110 10.22 4.11 -0.63
CA ILE A 110 10.38 4.28 0.82
C ILE A 110 9.86 3.04 1.54
N VAL A 111 10.60 2.57 2.52
CA VAL A 111 10.17 1.46 3.39
C VAL A 111 9.03 1.92 4.30
N ILE A 112 7.87 1.26 4.18
CA ILE A 112 6.69 1.59 5.00
C ILE A 112 6.65 0.73 6.26
N ASP A 113 6.90 -0.57 6.11
CA ASP A 113 6.75 -1.54 7.19
C ASP A 113 7.74 -2.69 7.02
N LYS A 114 8.07 -3.35 8.12
CA LYS A 114 8.87 -4.57 8.13
C LYS A 114 8.31 -5.55 9.14
N LYS A 115 8.37 -6.83 8.83
CA LYS A 115 7.88 -7.91 9.70
C LYS A 115 8.90 -9.04 9.75
N LEU A 116 9.24 -9.45 10.96
CA LEU A 116 10.08 -10.60 11.21
C LEU A 116 9.24 -11.67 11.90
N PHE A 117 9.04 -12.78 11.21
CA PHE A 117 8.39 -13.97 11.75
C PHE A 117 9.45 -14.96 12.22
N VAL A 118 9.33 -15.44 13.43
CA VAL A 118 10.30 -16.35 14.03
C VAL A 118 9.58 -17.58 14.57
N ARG A 119 10.01 -18.76 14.14
CA ARG A 119 9.52 -20.01 14.70
C ARG A 119 9.96 -20.15 16.14
N SER A 120 9.02 -20.26 17.06
CA SER A 120 9.30 -20.47 18.47
C SER A 120 9.90 -21.86 18.70
N PHE A 121 11.17 -21.93 19.15
CA PHE A 121 11.74 -23.14 19.73
C PHE A 121 11.54 -23.10 21.25
N LYS A 122 10.96 -24.15 21.83
CA LYS A 122 10.63 -24.25 23.28
C LYS A 122 11.86 -24.50 24.14
N ASP A 123 12.86 -23.64 24.11
CA ASP A 123 14.03 -23.72 25.01
C ASP A 123 13.70 -23.16 26.40
N LYS A 124 14.31 -23.76 27.44
CA LYS A 124 14.06 -23.36 28.85
C LYS A 124 14.41 -21.90 29.13
N ARG A 125 15.47 -21.37 28.51
CA ARG A 125 15.90 -19.97 28.67
C ARG A 125 14.89 -19.01 28.05
N ARG A 126 14.35 -19.36 26.91
CA ARG A 126 13.35 -18.53 26.19
C ARG A 126 12.01 -18.49 26.92
N ARG A 127 11.61 -19.60 27.58
CA ARG A 127 10.37 -19.60 28.40
C ARG A 127 10.41 -18.64 29.58
N SER A 128 11.57 -18.34 30.16
CA SER A 128 11.69 -17.32 31.21
C SER A 128 11.60 -15.92 30.64
N GLN A 129 12.15 -15.70 29.46
CA GLN A 129 12.08 -14.42 28.75
C GLN A 129 10.66 -14.13 28.24
N ASP A 130 10.01 -15.13 27.63
CA ASP A 130 8.62 -15.04 27.18
C ASP A 130 7.66 -14.66 28.31
N LYS A 131 7.92 -15.12 29.57
CA LYS A 131 7.12 -14.72 30.74
C LYS A 131 7.29 -13.23 31.07
N VAL A 132 8.52 -12.74 31.07
CA VAL A 132 8.80 -11.32 31.31
C VAL A 132 8.17 -10.45 30.21
N ASP A 133 8.30 -10.87 28.95
CA ASP A 133 7.71 -10.17 27.82
C ASP A 133 6.18 -10.15 27.90
N LEU A 134 5.55 -11.25 28.33
CA LEU A 134 4.11 -11.31 28.57
C LEU A 134 3.65 -10.36 29.69
N GLU A 135 4.38 -10.29 30.81
CA GLU A 135 4.09 -9.36 31.91
C GLU A 135 4.24 -7.89 31.48
N LEU A 136 5.29 -7.58 30.72
CA LEU A 136 5.50 -6.24 30.15
C LEU A 136 4.37 -5.86 29.17
N LEU A 137 3.96 -6.82 28.35
CA LEU A 137 2.86 -6.62 27.41
C LEU A 137 1.54 -6.37 28.16
N GLU A 138 1.23 -7.16 29.18
CA GLU A 138 0.04 -6.97 30.02
C GLU A 138 0.02 -5.57 30.64
N THR A 139 1.10 -5.17 31.29
CA THR A 139 1.19 -3.83 31.91
C THR A 139 1.06 -2.69 30.90
N LYS A 140 1.53 -2.88 29.67
CA LYS A 140 1.36 -1.90 28.58
C LYS A 140 -0.11 -1.76 28.16
N TYR A 141 -0.78 -2.88 27.97
CA TYR A 141 -2.18 -2.87 27.53
C TYR A 141 -3.12 -2.44 28.62
N ASP A 142 -2.84 -2.76 29.90
CA ASP A 142 -3.62 -2.29 31.06
C ASP A 142 -3.59 -0.76 31.14
N LYS A 143 -2.43 -0.12 30.92
CA LYS A 143 -2.34 1.35 30.84
C LYS A 143 -3.19 1.91 29.69
N ILE A 144 -3.17 1.30 28.51
CA ILE A 144 -3.96 1.75 27.37
C ILE A 144 -5.47 1.64 27.67
N LEU A 145 -5.89 0.56 28.32
CA LEU A 145 -7.29 0.36 28.72
C LEU A 145 -7.70 1.37 29.80
N GLU A 146 -6.82 1.66 30.75
CA GLU A 146 -7.07 2.68 31.79
C GLU A 146 -7.18 4.08 31.16
N ASP A 147 -6.31 4.46 30.25
CA ASP A 147 -6.40 5.72 29.49
C ASP A 147 -7.70 5.82 28.69
N LEU A 148 -8.14 4.73 28.07
CA LEU A 148 -9.40 4.68 27.33
C LEU A 148 -10.60 4.87 28.28
N ARG A 149 -10.56 4.23 29.45
CA ARG A 149 -11.57 4.38 30.50
C ARG A 149 -11.64 5.82 31.03
N LEU A 150 -10.50 6.44 31.31
CA LEU A 150 -10.46 7.85 31.76
C LEU A 150 -11.06 8.78 30.70
N LYS A 151 -10.77 8.61 29.45
CA LYS A 151 -11.36 9.38 28.35
C LYS A 151 -12.89 9.19 28.25
N LEU A 152 -13.39 7.98 28.52
CA LEU A 152 -14.82 7.74 28.57
C LEU A 152 -15.47 8.48 29.78
N VAL A 153 -14.86 8.37 30.95
CA VAL A 153 -15.34 9.05 32.17
C VAL A 153 -15.42 10.56 31.97
N ASP A 154 -14.40 11.17 31.38
CA ASP A 154 -14.38 12.60 31.07
C ASP A 154 -15.50 13.00 30.11
N LYS A 155 -15.71 12.24 29.05
CA LYS A 155 -16.80 12.48 28.10
C LYS A 155 -18.17 12.27 28.72
N LEU A 156 -18.36 11.19 29.49
CA LEU A 156 -19.61 10.97 30.20
C LEU A 156 -19.89 12.08 31.24
N SER A 157 -18.85 12.49 31.97
CA SER A 157 -19.01 13.57 32.95
C SER A 157 -19.43 14.88 32.30
N SER A 158 -18.89 15.22 31.12
CA SER A 158 -19.30 16.43 30.40
C SER A 158 -20.77 16.41 29.95
N VAL A 159 -21.32 15.20 29.68
CA VAL A 159 -22.72 15.02 29.23
C VAL A 159 -23.72 14.95 30.38
N VAL A 160 -23.36 14.27 31.49
CA VAL A 160 -24.32 13.95 32.59
C VAL A 160 -24.08 14.72 33.86
N ASN A 161 -23.05 15.55 33.99
CA ASN A 161 -22.75 16.26 35.24
C ASN A 161 -23.91 17.10 35.73
N GLY A 162 -24.27 16.91 37.02
CA GLY A 162 -25.38 17.62 37.67
C GLY A 162 -26.78 17.13 37.30
N LYS A 163 -26.94 16.13 36.43
CA LYS A 163 -28.23 15.49 36.12
C LYS A 163 -28.57 14.43 37.17
N THR A 164 -29.85 14.11 37.29
CA THR A 164 -30.34 13.05 38.21
C THR A 164 -30.31 11.69 37.55
N CYS A 165 -29.73 10.70 38.23
CA CYS A 165 -29.66 9.31 37.79
C CYS A 165 -31.06 8.65 37.94
N GLN A 166 -31.46 7.86 36.91
CA GLN A 166 -32.69 7.04 36.95
C GLN A 166 -32.45 5.58 37.38
N GLY A 167 -31.20 5.25 37.72
CA GLY A 167 -30.76 3.90 38.05
C GLY A 167 -30.01 3.27 36.86
N VAL A 168 -28.77 2.87 37.08
CA VAL A 168 -27.94 2.17 36.08
C VAL A 168 -27.69 0.76 36.59
N PHE A 169 -28.02 -0.22 35.79
CA PHE A 169 -27.91 -1.64 36.12
C PHE A 169 -26.84 -2.29 35.25
N ASN A 170 -26.20 -3.33 35.75
CA ASN A 170 -25.36 -4.20 34.94
C ASN A 170 -26.22 -5.28 34.22
N ASP A 171 -25.62 -6.06 33.35
CA ASP A 171 -26.30 -7.14 32.62
C ASP A 171 -26.81 -8.26 33.57
N LEU A 172 -26.35 -8.31 34.82
CA LEU A 172 -26.79 -9.22 35.87
C LEU A 172 -28.00 -8.68 36.67
N GLY A 173 -28.40 -7.44 36.37
CA GLY A 173 -29.55 -6.79 37.08
C GLY A 173 -29.19 -6.13 38.41
N GLU A 174 -27.91 -6.01 38.76
CA GLU A 174 -27.47 -5.30 39.96
C GLU A 174 -27.41 -3.80 39.69
N GLU A 175 -27.83 -3.03 40.68
CA GLU A 175 -27.84 -1.57 40.61
C GLU A 175 -26.44 -1.00 40.85
N VAL A 176 -25.78 -0.55 39.78
CA VAL A 176 -24.44 0.06 39.83
C VAL A 176 -24.50 1.51 40.30
N LEU A 177 -25.53 2.26 39.86
CA LEU A 177 -25.77 3.64 40.31
C LEU A 177 -27.22 3.79 40.82
N VAL A 178 -27.35 4.29 42.06
CA VAL A 178 -28.62 4.41 42.75
C VAL A 178 -29.47 5.50 42.12
N LYS A 179 -30.75 5.20 41.93
CA LYS A 179 -31.76 6.13 41.44
C LYS A 179 -31.91 7.39 42.36
N GLY A 180 -32.05 8.54 41.73
CA GLY A 180 -32.29 9.82 42.41
C GLY A 180 -31.04 10.59 42.84
N LYS A 181 -29.84 10.03 42.74
CA LYS A 181 -28.61 10.76 43.03
C LYS A 181 -28.16 11.58 41.79
N LYS A 182 -27.48 12.72 42.01
CA LYS A 182 -26.88 13.52 40.96
C LYS A 182 -25.56 12.87 40.55
N PHE A 183 -25.30 12.82 39.22
CA PHE A 183 -24.03 12.33 38.70
C PHE A 183 -22.88 13.23 39.17
N THR A 184 -21.82 12.60 39.66
CA THR A 184 -20.54 13.24 39.99
C THR A 184 -19.40 12.48 39.34
N ASN A 185 -18.30 13.17 39.04
CA ASN A 185 -17.12 12.54 38.44
C ASN A 185 -16.60 11.35 39.27
N LYS A 186 -16.65 11.47 40.61
CA LYS A 186 -16.24 10.38 41.51
C LYS A 186 -17.12 9.14 41.39
N MET A 187 -18.42 9.31 41.19
CA MET A 187 -19.33 8.17 41.01
C MET A 187 -19.10 7.47 39.68
N LEU A 188 -18.83 8.22 38.60
CA LEU A 188 -18.49 7.66 37.33
C LEU A 188 -17.13 6.96 37.38
N ALA A 189 -16.12 7.54 38.00
CA ALA A 189 -14.78 6.93 38.09
C ALA A 189 -14.79 5.61 38.91
N ASN A 190 -15.71 5.43 39.82
CA ASN A 190 -15.82 4.20 40.62
C ASN A 190 -16.49 3.03 39.92
N ILE A 191 -17.02 3.21 38.71
CA ILE A 191 -17.55 2.10 37.90
C ILE A 191 -16.36 1.34 37.33
N GLU A 192 -16.16 0.10 37.74
CA GLU A 192 -15.04 -0.72 37.31
C GLU A 192 -15.19 -1.18 35.87
N ASP A 193 -16.40 -1.53 35.45
CA ASP A 193 -16.69 -2.09 34.15
C ASP A 193 -17.87 -1.36 33.46
N TYR A 194 -17.54 -0.77 32.29
CA TYR A 194 -18.49 -0.08 31.41
C TYR A 194 -19.05 -0.95 30.31
N THR A 195 -18.43 -2.13 30.07
CA THR A 195 -18.81 -3.05 28.99
C THR A 195 -20.14 -3.76 29.29
N HIS A 196 -20.38 -4.11 30.53
CA HIS A 196 -21.53 -4.88 30.97
C HIS A 196 -22.70 -4.02 31.55
N LEU A 197 -22.69 -2.71 31.29
CA LEU A 197 -23.81 -1.86 31.67
C LEU A 197 -24.97 -2.01 30.69
N THR A 198 -26.17 -2.21 31.20
CA THR A 198 -27.37 -2.28 30.36
C THR A 198 -27.60 -0.95 29.65
N LYS A 199 -28.21 -1.02 28.47
CA LYS A 199 -28.69 0.14 27.71
C LYS A 199 -29.92 0.74 28.43
N GLY A 200 -29.78 1.07 29.73
CA GLY A 200 -30.83 1.59 30.58
C GLY A 200 -31.03 3.10 30.39
N VAL A 201 -32.08 3.59 31.00
CA VAL A 201 -32.41 5.01 31.06
C VAL A 201 -31.53 5.67 32.11
N TRP A 202 -30.42 6.28 31.71
CA TRP A 202 -29.50 6.97 32.63
C TRP A 202 -30.07 8.27 33.14
N THR A 203 -30.80 9.01 32.28
CA THR A 203 -31.36 10.34 32.57
C THR A 203 -32.80 10.40 32.07
N THR A 204 -33.52 11.44 32.49
CA THR A 204 -34.91 11.72 32.06
C THR A 204 -35.02 12.23 30.61
N SER A 205 -33.89 12.53 29.95
CA SER A 205 -33.85 13.07 28.57
C SER A 205 -33.44 12.00 27.58
N ASP A 206 -34.28 11.71 26.58
CA ASP A 206 -34.02 10.70 25.56
C ASP A 206 -32.82 11.02 24.67
N ASN A 207 -32.60 12.30 24.33
CA ASN A 207 -31.44 12.73 23.56
C ASN A 207 -30.12 12.46 24.29
N LEU A 208 -30.08 12.69 25.61
CA LEU A 208 -28.89 12.39 26.42
C LEU A 208 -28.65 10.87 26.51
N ASN A 209 -29.74 10.09 26.69
CA ASN A 209 -29.61 8.64 26.72
C ASN A 209 -29.12 8.06 25.40
N ALA A 210 -29.53 8.61 24.25
CA ALA A 210 -29.00 8.24 22.93
C ALA A 210 -27.50 8.54 22.81
N THR A 211 -27.06 9.71 23.27
CA THR A 211 -25.64 10.10 23.28
C THR A 211 -24.81 9.18 24.19
N ILE A 212 -25.30 8.87 25.40
CA ILE A 212 -24.63 7.95 26.34
C ILE A 212 -24.53 6.55 25.73
N SER A 213 -25.58 6.03 25.10
CA SER A 213 -25.59 4.74 24.43
C SER A 213 -24.57 4.69 23.31
N SER A 214 -24.44 5.77 22.54
CA SER A 214 -23.43 5.89 21.47
C SER A 214 -21.99 5.89 22.02
N LEU A 215 -21.74 6.62 23.11
CA LEU A 215 -20.43 6.65 23.77
C LEU A 215 -20.04 5.28 24.32
N LEU A 216 -20.97 4.58 24.99
CA LEU A 216 -20.73 3.24 25.52
C LEU A 216 -20.53 2.22 24.41
N HIS A 217 -21.25 2.33 23.30
CA HIS A 217 -21.08 1.45 22.15
C HIS A 217 -19.68 1.63 21.51
N ASN A 218 -19.26 2.86 21.31
CA ASN A 218 -17.93 3.17 20.77
C ASN A 218 -16.82 2.69 21.72
N TYR A 219 -17.00 2.84 23.02
CA TYR A 219 -16.06 2.33 24.03
C TYR A 219 -15.92 0.80 23.93
N ARG A 220 -17.03 0.07 23.86
CA ARG A 220 -17.04 -1.40 23.72
C ARG A 220 -16.31 -1.86 22.48
N ILE A 221 -16.48 -1.17 21.35
CA ILE A 221 -15.77 -1.49 20.10
C ILE A 221 -14.25 -1.31 20.31
N GLN A 222 -13.85 -0.15 20.85
CA GLN A 222 -12.43 0.14 21.06
C GLN A 222 -11.78 -0.80 22.08
N GLU A 223 -12.47 -1.12 23.15
CA GLU A 223 -12.00 -2.07 24.15
C GLU A 223 -11.83 -3.47 23.58
N ASN A 224 -12.81 -3.95 22.81
CA ASN A 224 -12.72 -5.25 22.11
C ASN A 224 -11.56 -5.31 21.11
N ASP A 225 -11.29 -4.23 20.39
CA ASP A 225 -10.18 -4.13 19.46
C ASP A 225 -8.83 -4.20 20.20
N ILE A 226 -8.71 -3.50 21.33
CA ILE A 226 -7.51 -3.51 22.18
C ILE A 226 -7.30 -4.89 22.78
N GLN A 227 -8.34 -5.50 23.35
CA GLN A 227 -8.29 -6.87 23.91
C GLN A 227 -7.99 -7.91 22.83
N GLY A 228 -8.56 -7.75 21.63
CA GLY A 228 -8.27 -8.59 20.47
C GLY A 228 -6.80 -8.50 20.04
N SER A 229 -6.22 -7.31 20.11
CA SER A 229 -4.81 -7.08 19.83
C SER A 229 -3.91 -7.72 20.89
N LEU A 230 -4.25 -7.54 22.17
CA LEU A 230 -3.55 -8.20 23.29
C LEU A 230 -3.55 -9.72 23.16
N ARG A 231 -4.71 -10.34 22.83
CA ARG A 231 -4.81 -11.79 22.65
C ARG A 231 -3.92 -12.27 21.49
N ARG A 232 -3.87 -11.53 20.38
CA ARG A 232 -3.01 -11.85 19.24
C ARG A 232 -1.54 -11.77 19.59
N GLU A 233 -1.11 -10.69 20.27
CA GLU A 233 0.29 -10.53 20.66
C GLU A 233 0.70 -11.58 21.72
N LYS A 234 -0.15 -11.90 22.71
CA LYS A 234 0.07 -13.00 23.66
C LYS A 234 0.21 -14.34 22.95
N PHE A 235 -0.63 -14.61 21.95
CA PHE A 235 -0.56 -15.83 21.15
C PHE A 235 0.75 -15.91 20.38
N THR A 236 1.18 -14.82 19.74
CA THR A 236 2.44 -14.76 19.00
C THR A 236 3.66 -15.04 19.90
N ILE A 237 3.68 -14.49 21.13
CA ILE A 237 4.75 -14.74 22.08
C ILE A 237 4.74 -16.20 22.57
N SER A 238 3.55 -16.76 22.88
CA SER A 238 3.42 -18.09 23.51
C SER A 238 3.59 -19.24 22.53
N VAL A 239 3.09 -19.11 21.33
CA VAL A 239 3.06 -20.16 20.29
C VAL A 239 4.13 -19.93 19.23
N GLY A 240 4.51 -18.65 19.00
CA GLY A 240 5.34 -18.24 17.88
C GLY A 240 4.55 -18.18 16.58
N ASP A 241 5.22 -17.82 15.51
CA ASP A 241 4.62 -17.72 14.19
C ASP A 241 4.54 -19.10 13.52
N GLU A 242 3.40 -19.39 12.88
CA GLU A 242 3.23 -20.58 12.05
C GLU A 242 3.97 -20.40 10.72
N LEU A 243 5.17 -20.96 10.65
CA LEU A 243 5.99 -20.96 9.44
C LEU A 243 5.96 -22.35 8.76
N PRO A 244 6.10 -22.39 7.42
CA PRO A 244 6.22 -23.66 6.70
C PRO A 244 7.34 -24.54 7.23
N PRO A 245 7.26 -25.88 7.06
CA PRO A 245 8.29 -26.80 7.53
C PRO A 245 9.67 -26.45 6.97
N GLY A 246 10.70 -26.44 7.84
CA GLY A 246 12.08 -26.14 7.45
C GLY A 246 12.47 -24.67 7.49
N ILE A 247 11.54 -23.73 7.64
CA ILE A 247 11.83 -22.31 7.79
C ILE A 247 11.91 -21.96 9.27
N LYS A 248 12.99 -21.30 9.68
CA LYS A 248 13.20 -20.80 11.06
C LYS A 248 12.74 -19.36 11.24
N LYS A 249 13.10 -18.51 10.27
CA LYS A 249 12.73 -17.10 10.26
C LYS A 249 12.24 -16.72 8.87
N LEU A 250 11.31 -15.79 8.79
CA LEU A 250 10.84 -15.18 7.56
C LEU A 250 10.82 -13.67 7.76
N ALA A 251 11.65 -12.98 7.02
CA ALA A 251 11.69 -11.52 7.03
C ALA A 251 10.92 -10.98 5.82
N LYS A 252 10.06 -9.99 6.06
CA LYS A 252 9.28 -9.29 5.03
C LYS A 252 9.49 -7.80 5.17
N VAL A 253 9.71 -7.13 4.03
CA VAL A 253 9.83 -5.68 3.94
C VAL A 253 8.83 -5.17 2.92
N TYR A 254 8.09 -4.12 3.28
CA TYR A 254 7.08 -3.49 2.43
C TYR A 254 7.58 -2.12 1.99
N ILE A 255 7.66 -1.92 0.68
CA ILE A 255 8.20 -0.70 0.08
C ILE A 255 7.13 -0.02 -0.76
N ALA A 256 6.86 1.25 -0.45
CA ALA A 256 6.01 2.11 -1.27
C ALA A 256 6.82 2.75 -2.38
N LYS A 257 6.31 2.67 -3.58
CA LYS A 257 6.89 3.36 -4.73
C LYS A 257 5.84 4.15 -5.49
N LYS A 258 6.25 5.32 -5.98
CA LYS A 258 5.45 6.18 -6.84
C LYS A 258 6.09 6.18 -8.22
N ARG A 259 5.44 5.55 -9.18
CA ARG A 259 5.96 5.46 -10.57
C ARG A 259 5.25 6.46 -11.45
N LYS A 260 5.99 7.45 -11.92
CA LYS A 260 5.53 8.40 -12.94
C LYS A 260 5.39 7.71 -14.29
N LEU A 261 4.59 8.28 -15.17
CA LEU A 261 4.44 7.78 -16.53
C LEU A 261 5.72 8.02 -17.33
N LYS A 262 6.17 6.97 -18.04
CA LYS A 262 7.33 7.00 -18.93
C LYS A 262 6.97 6.55 -20.34
N VAL A 263 7.79 6.95 -21.32
CA VAL A 263 7.69 6.42 -22.68
C VAL A 263 7.91 4.91 -22.64
N GLY A 264 7.02 4.16 -23.30
CA GLY A 264 7.02 2.70 -23.28
C GLY A 264 6.06 2.07 -22.27
N ASP A 265 5.52 2.83 -21.32
CA ASP A 265 4.51 2.34 -20.39
C ASP A 265 3.20 2.04 -21.12
N LYS A 266 2.48 1.03 -20.61
CA LYS A 266 1.21 0.60 -21.19
C LYS A 266 0.04 1.29 -20.49
N MET A 267 -0.82 1.89 -21.29
CA MET A 267 -2.09 2.47 -20.85
C MET A 267 -3.27 1.81 -21.56
N ALA A 268 -4.43 1.84 -20.95
CA ALA A 268 -5.67 1.34 -21.54
C ALA A 268 -6.87 2.11 -21.02
N GLY A 269 -7.92 2.17 -21.86
CA GLY A 269 -9.25 2.53 -21.43
C GLY A 269 -10.03 1.32 -20.92
N ARG A 270 -11.35 1.48 -20.74
CA ARG A 270 -12.26 0.42 -20.26
C ARG A 270 -12.83 -0.46 -21.39
N HIS A 271 -12.56 -0.14 -22.66
CA HIS A 271 -13.15 -0.78 -23.84
C HIS A 271 -12.16 -1.68 -24.61
N GLY A 272 -11.12 -2.20 -23.93
CA GLY A 272 -10.11 -3.02 -24.59
C GLY A 272 -9.11 -2.21 -25.47
N ASN A 273 -9.19 -0.91 -25.44
CA ASN A 273 -8.31 0.04 -26.15
C ASN A 273 -6.99 0.20 -25.42
N LYS A 274 -6.09 -0.76 -25.58
CA LYS A 274 -4.75 -0.75 -25.01
C LYS A 274 -3.73 -0.06 -25.95
N GLY A 275 -2.83 0.69 -25.35
CA GLY A 275 -1.77 1.34 -26.10
C GLY A 275 -0.48 1.50 -25.28
N ILE A 276 0.56 1.96 -25.94
CA ILE A 276 1.87 2.25 -25.36
C ILE A 276 2.15 3.73 -25.55
N VAL A 277 2.64 4.38 -24.49
CA VAL A 277 3.07 5.76 -24.55
C VAL A 277 4.25 5.87 -25.49
N ALA A 278 4.06 6.59 -26.58
CA ALA A 278 5.09 6.76 -27.60
C ALA A 278 5.96 8.00 -27.34
N ARG A 279 5.35 9.08 -26.87
CA ARG A 279 6.01 10.37 -26.65
C ARG A 279 5.33 11.11 -25.52
N ILE A 280 6.10 11.82 -24.74
CA ILE A 280 5.65 12.78 -23.73
C ILE A 280 6.17 14.14 -24.17
N VAL A 281 5.28 15.10 -24.31
CA VAL A 281 5.59 16.46 -24.72
C VAL A 281 5.11 17.46 -23.68
N ARG A 282 5.59 18.71 -23.79
CA ARG A 282 5.14 19.80 -22.94
C ARG A 282 3.68 20.17 -23.25
N GLN A 283 3.00 20.75 -22.30
CA GLN A 283 1.61 21.16 -22.45
C GLN A 283 1.43 22.19 -23.57
N GLU A 284 2.40 23.06 -23.74
CA GLU A 284 2.42 24.13 -24.76
C GLU A 284 2.46 23.57 -26.20
N ASP A 285 3.09 22.40 -26.38
CA ASP A 285 3.23 21.74 -27.69
C ASP A 285 2.07 20.79 -28.01
N MET A 286 1.09 20.65 -27.08
CA MET A 286 -0.09 19.81 -27.31
C MET A 286 -1.14 20.54 -28.12
N PRO A 287 -1.91 19.82 -28.96
CA PRO A 287 -3.07 20.40 -29.62
C PRO A 287 -4.06 20.98 -28.59
N PHE A 288 -4.69 22.09 -28.97
CA PHE A 288 -5.62 22.80 -28.09
C PHE A 288 -6.93 23.15 -28.81
N LEU A 289 -7.98 23.32 -28.03
CA LEU A 289 -9.29 23.78 -28.48
C LEU A 289 -9.29 25.27 -28.78
N GLU A 290 -10.34 25.76 -29.43
CA GLU A 290 -10.52 27.19 -29.75
C GLU A 290 -10.57 28.11 -28.50
N ASP A 291 -10.97 27.57 -27.38
CA ASP A 291 -10.95 28.19 -26.04
C ASP A 291 -9.56 28.23 -25.38
N GLY A 292 -8.54 27.68 -26.03
CA GLY A 292 -7.17 27.57 -25.51
C GLY A 292 -6.93 26.40 -24.59
N THR A 293 -7.92 25.52 -24.34
CA THR A 293 -7.76 24.35 -23.48
C THR A 293 -6.93 23.28 -24.21
N PRO A 294 -5.74 22.87 -23.69
CA PRO A 294 -4.94 21.83 -24.30
C PRO A 294 -5.54 20.45 -24.07
N VAL A 295 -5.32 19.52 -24.99
CA VAL A 295 -5.66 18.10 -24.79
C VAL A 295 -4.57 17.42 -23.98
N ASP A 296 -4.96 16.52 -23.09
CA ASP A 296 -4.03 15.78 -22.22
C ASP A 296 -3.40 14.59 -22.94
N ILE A 297 -4.11 13.97 -23.87
CA ILE A 297 -3.70 12.76 -24.57
C ILE A 297 -4.18 12.73 -26.02
N VAL A 298 -3.33 12.28 -26.91
CA VAL A 298 -3.67 12.04 -28.31
C VAL A 298 -3.60 10.54 -28.59
N LEU A 299 -4.71 9.98 -29.08
CA LEU A 299 -4.86 8.58 -29.40
C LEU A 299 -4.89 8.34 -30.91
N ASN A 300 -4.27 7.23 -31.34
CA ASN A 300 -4.32 6.84 -32.74
C ASN A 300 -5.72 6.26 -33.10
N PRO A 301 -6.46 6.87 -34.03
CA PRO A 301 -7.82 6.45 -34.38
C PRO A 301 -7.88 5.08 -35.08
N LEU A 302 -6.80 4.60 -35.70
CA LEU A 302 -6.75 3.31 -36.39
C LEU A 302 -7.02 2.10 -35.50
N GLY A 303 -6.92 2.28 -34.18
CA GLY A 303 -7.27 1.23 -33.21
C GLY A 303 -8.78 1.02 -32.99
N VAL A 304 -9.63 1.91 -33.50
CA VAL A 304 -11.09 1.88 -33.27
C VAL A 304 -11.81 1.02 -34.32
N PRO A 305 -11.69 1.30 -35.63
CA PRO A 305 -12.49 0.61 -36.67
C PRO A 305 -12.23 -0.90 -36.70
N SER A 306 -10.96 -1.31 -36.64
CA SER A 306 -10.59 -2.72 -36.69
C SER A 306 -11.05 -3.54 -35.51
N ARG A 307 -11.30 -2.92 -34.36
CA ARG A 307 -11.71 -3.60 -33.12
C ARG A 307 -13.18 -3.45 -32.80
N MET A 308 -13.91 -2.64 -33.54
CA MET A 308 -15.36 -2.42 -33.40
C MET A 308 -15.81 -2.02 -31.98
N ASN A 309 -14.91 -1.38 -31.21
CA ASN A 309 -15.19 -0.93 -29.84
C ASN A 309 -15.70 0.52 -29.81
N ILE A 310 -16.88 0.72 -30.40
CA ILE A 310 -17.51 2.06 -30.56
C ILE A 310 -17.82 2.71 -29.19
N GLY A 311 -18.05 1.90 -28.17
CA GLY A 311 -18.32 2.40 -26.80
C GLY A 311 -17.30 3.38 -26.26
N GLN A 312 -16.05 3.32 -26.69
CA GLN A 312 -15.05 4.31 -26.31
C GLN A 312 -15.35 5.72 -26.87
N ILE A 313 -15.94 5.81 -28.06
CA ILE A 313 -16.35 7.10 -28.65
C ILE A 313 -17.53 7.67 -27.87
N TYR A 314 -18.53 6.83 -27.57
CA TYR A 314 -19.68 7.25 -26.76
C TYR A 314 -19.25 7.71 -25.37
N GLU A 315 -18.34 6.97 -24.71
CA GLU A 315 -17.77 7.39 -23.45
C GLU A 315 -17.08 8.76 -23.54
N THR A 316 -16.31 8.97 -24.60
CA THR A 316 -15.54 10.20 -24.79
C THR A 316 -16.46 11.41 -24.94
N VAL A 317 -17.50 11.28 -25.76
CA VAL A 317 -18.47 12.34 -26.03
C VAL A 317 -19.35 12.63 -24.81
N LEU A 318 -19.87 11.59 -24.19
CA LEU A 318 -20.69 11.72 -22.98
C LEU A 318 -19.88 12.23 -21.80
N GLY A 319 -18.58 11.87 -21.73
CA GLY A 319 -17.65 12.39 -20.73
C GLY A 319 -17.42 13.89 -20.87
N TRP A 320 -17.37 14.42 -22.10
CA TRP A 320 -17.28 15.87 -22.31
C TRP A 320 -18.58 16.57 -21.90
N ALA A 321 -19.74 16.06 -22.32
CA ALA A 321 -21.01 16.59 -21.87
C ALA A 321 -21.14 16.58 -20.34
N GLY A 322 -20.69 15.50 -19.69
CA GLY A 322 -20.66 15.41 -18.23
C GLY A 322 -19.75 16.43 -17.54
N LYS A 323 -18.62 16.75 -18.15
CA LYS A 323 -17.70 17.78 -17.66
C LYS A 323 -18.34 19.18 -17.70
N GLU A 324 -19.00 19.52 -18.80
CA GLU A 324 -19.68 20.81 -18.97
C GLU A 324 -20.90 20.95 -18.05
N LEU A 325 -21.70 19.88 -17.92
CA LEU A 325 -22.88 19.87 -17.04
C LEU A 325 -22.54 19.66 -15.55
N GLY A 326 -21.26 19.39 -15.20
CA GLY A 326 -20.84 19.08 -13.84
C GLY A 326 -21.42 17.78 -13.29
N ARG A 327 -21.82 16.84 -14.16
CA ARG A 327 -22.45 15.56 -13.81
C ARG A 327 -21.56 14.39 -14.15
N LYS A 328 -21.70 13.27 -13.40
CA LYS A 328 -21.05 11.99 -13.71
C LYS A 328 -22.11 11.01 -14.19
N PHE A 329 -21.86 10.37 -15.32
CA PHE A 329 -22.75 9.37 -15.90
C PHE A 329 -22.27 7.97 -15.52
N SER A 330 -23.22 7.10 -15.19
CA SER A 330 -23.00 5.69 -14.91
C SER A 330 -24.09 4.88 -15.56
N THR A 331 -23.73 3.91 -16.40
CA THR A 331 -24.66 3.05 -17.12
C THR A 331 -24.41 1.59 -16.77
N PRO A 332 -25.46 0.74 -16.63
CA PRO A 332 -25.33 -0.70 -16.54
C PRO A 332 -24.68 -1.29 -17.81
N ILE A 333 -24.08 -2.47 -17.68
CA ILE A 333 -23.36 -3.13 -18.79
C ILE A 333 -24.28 -3.47 -19.96
N PHE A 334 -25.49 -3.92 -19.69
CA PHE A 334 -26.47 -4.39 -20.70
C PHE A 334 -27.60 -3.39 -20.96
N ASP A 335 -27.63 -2.27 -20.27
CA ASP A 335 -28.60 -1.19 -20.42
C ASP A 335 -27.87 0.13 -20.50
N GLY A 336 -27.09 0.28 -21.57
CA GLY A 336 -26.29 1.47 -21.85
C GLY A 336 -27.12 2.61 -22.42
N ALA A 337 -26.53 3.80 -22.43
CA ALA A 337 -27.14 4.98 -23.02
C ALA A 337 -27.34 4.77 -24.54
N THR A 338 -28.52 5.14 -25.02
CA THR A 338 -28.85 5.14 -26.44
C THR A 338 -28.22 6.34 -27.15
N LEU A 339 -28.08 6.26 -28.47
CA LEU A 339 -27.53 7.37 -29.27
C LEU A 339 -28.35 8.64 -29.12
N ASP A 340 -29.69 8.51 -29.03
CA ASP A 340 -30.59 9.65 -28.91
C ASP A 340 -30.43 10.36 -27.54
N GLU A 341 -30.26 9.58 -26.47
CA GLU A 341 -29.97 10.13 -25.14
C GLU A 341 -28.62 10.84 -25.10
N ILE A 342 -27.60 10.30 -25.74
CA ILE A 342 -26.27 10.94 -25.84
C ILE A 342 -26.40 12.25 -26.61
N ASN A 343 -27.11 12.25 -27.73
CA ASN A 343 -27.34 13.47 -28.53
C ASN A 343 -28.11 14.55 -27.75
N GLN A 344 -29.13 14.16 -26.98
CA GLN A 344 -29.86 15.10 -26.11
C GLN A 344 -28.95 15.73 -25.05
N LEU A 345 -28.13 14.91 -24.39
CA LEU A 345 -27.21 15.39 -23.37
C LEU A 345 -26.07 16.26 -23.94
N THR A 346 -25.60 15.97 -25.16
CA THR A 346 -24.62 16.83 -25.84
C THR A 346 -25.22 18.14 -26.28
N ASP A 347 -26.48 18.14 -26.78
CA ASP A 347 -27.20 19.39 -27.12
C ASP A 347 -27.49 20.22 -25.87
N GLU A 348 -27.85 19.61 -24.72
CA GLU A 348 -28.03 20.29 -23.41
C GLU A 348 -26.72 20.93 -22.93
N ALA A 349 -25.60 20.23 -23.12
CA ALA A 349 -24.27 20.71 -22.72
C ALA A 349 -23.65 21.72 -23.69
N GLY A 350 -24.24 21.95 -24.88
CA GLY A 350 -23.67 22.81 -25.93
C GLY A 350 -22.41 22.19 -26.59
N VAL A 351 -22.19 20.89 -26.45
CA VAL A 351 -21.01 20.18 -27.00
C VAL A 351 -21.33 19.77 -28.45
N PRO A 352 -20.38 19.89 -29.41
CA PRO A 352 -20.58 19.44 -30.77
C PRO A 352 -20.97 17.93 -30.83
N ARG A 353 -21.92 17.60 -31.70
CA ARG A 353 -22.35 16.21 -31.90
C ARG A 353 -21.16 15.35 -32.29
N PHE A 354 -21.08 14.14 -31.71
CA PHE A 354 -19.94 13.22 -31.83
C PHE A 354 -18.59 13.80 -31.39
N GLY A 355 -18.57 14.93 -30.67
CA GLY A 355 -17.34 15.57 -30.20
C GLY A 355 -16.44 16.11 -31.32
N HIS A 356 -16.98 16.28 -32.54
CA HIS A 356 -16.22 16.79 -33.68
C HIS A 356 -15.93 18.30 -33.54
N THR A 357 -14.65 18.61 -33.32
CA THR A 357 -14.22 20.01 -33.22
C THR A 357 -12.88 20.20 -33.92
N TYR A 358 -12.60 21.44 -34.30
CA TYR A 358 -11.29 21.79 -34.86
C TYR A 358 -10.29 22.04 -33.74
N LEU A 359 -9.12 21.50 -33.87
CA LEU A 359 -8.00 21.74 -32.96
C LEU A 359 -6.95 22.62 -33.65
N TYR A 360 -6.14 23.25 -32.84
CA TYR A 360 -4.97 24.03 -33.26
C TYR A 360 -3.72 23.28 -32.80
N ASP A 361 -2.67 23.25 -33.64
CA ASP A 361 -1.40 22.63 -33.30
C ASP A 361 -0.63 23.50 -32.30
N GLY A 362 -0.22 22.92 -31.17
CA GLY A 362 0.52 23.65 -30.13
C GLY A 362 1.90 24.16 -30.59
N GLY A 363 2.52 23.48 -31.56
CA GLY A 363 3.84 23.87 -32.06
C GLY A 363 3.81 25.01 -33.10
N THR A 364 2.83 24.97 -34.02
CA THR A 364 2.73 25.94 -35.14
C THR A 364 1.64 27.00 -34.92
N GLY A 365 0.65 26.72 -34.10
CA GLY A 365 -0.54 27.53 -33.92
C GLY A 365 -1.53 27.43 -35.07
N GLU A 366 -1.30 26.57 -36.06
CA GLU A 366 -2.17 26.41 -37.22
C GLU A 366 -3.37 25.52 -36.90
N LYS A 367 -4.50 25.83 -37.52
CA LYS A 367 -5.74 25.03 -37.39
C LYS A 367 -5.58 23.74 -38.17
N PHE A 368 -6.08 22.64 -37.60
CA PHE A 368 -6.11 21.35 -38.31
C PHE A 368 -7.04 21.40 -39.51
N ASP A 369 -6.66 20.72 -40.60
CA ASP A 369 -7.46 20.66 -41.83
C ASP A 369 -8.78 19.93 -41.62
N GLN A 370 -8.82 18.98 -40.71
CA GLN A 370 -9.99 18.16 -40.42
C GLN A 370 -10.36 18.26 -38.95
N ALA A 371 -11.67 18.21 -38.67
CA ALA A 371 -12.19 18.11 -37.33
C ALA A 371 -11.80 16.77 -36.70
N ALA A 372 -11.38 16.83 -35.44
CA ALA A 372 -11.06 15.64 -34.65
C ALA A 372 -12.14 15.38 -33.58
N THR A 373 -12.31 14.14 -33.19
CA THR A 373 -13.15 13.79 -32.03
C THR A 373 -12.40 14.10 -30.75
N VAL A 374 -12.95 14.99 -29.96
CA VAL A 374 -12.42 15.40 -28.66
C VAL A 374 -13.44 15.07 -27.57
N GLY A 375 -12.98 14.84 -26.37
CA GLY A 375 -13.83 14.61 -25.21
C GLY A 375 -13.04 14.09 -24.00
N VAL A 376 -13.73 13.57 -23.01
CA VAL A 376 -13.18 13.10 -21.76
C VAL A 376 -13.37 11.57 -21.64
N ILE A 377 -12.28 10.85 -21.53
CA ILE A 377 -12.28 9.39 -21.42
C ILE A 377 -11.49 8.95 -20.17
N TYR A 378 -11.91 7.85 -19.57
CA TYR A 378 -11.23 7.26 -18.44
C TYR A 378 -10.05 6.38 -18.88
N MET A 379 -8.84 6.74 -18.49
CA MET A 379 -7.62 6.03 -18.87
C MET A 379 -6.89 5.48 -17.65
N LEU A 380 -6.41 4.25 -17.78
CA LEU A 380 -5.72 3.50 -16.72
C LEU A 380 -4.27 3.24 -17.10
N LYS A 381 -3.33 3.54 -16.18
CA LYS A 381 -1.96 3.06 -16.27
C LYS A 381 -1.91 1.59 -15.83
N LEU A 382 -1.49 0.70 -16.72
CA LEU A 382 -1.40 -0.72 -16.43
C LEU A 382 -0.11 -1.08 -15.66
N GLY A 383 -0.07 -2.29 -15.07
CA GLY A 383 1.11 -2.81 -14.36
C GLY A 383 2.28 -3.19 -15.27
N HIS A 384 2.12 -3.14 -16.60
CA HIS A 384 3.17 -3.42 -17.57
C HIS A 384 3.99 -2.16 -17.84
N MET A 385 4.98 -1.90 -17.01
CA MET A 385 5.86 -0.73 -17.10
C MET A 385 7.19 -1.10 -17.76
N VAL A 386 7.80 -0.17 -18.47
CA VAL A 386 9.06 -0.37 -19.18
C VAL A 386 10.21 -0.70 -18.24
N ASP A 387 10.25 -0.06 -17.07
CA ASP A 387 11.32 -0.26 -16.08
C ASP A 387 11.41 -1.72 -15.60
N ASP A 388 10.28 -2.41 -15.47
CA ASP A 388 10.23 -3.81 -15.03
C ASP A 388 10.61 -4.81 -16.13
N LYS A 389 10.62 -4.37 -17.39
CA LYS A 389 10.89 -5.22 -18.55
C LYS A 389 12.25 -4.98 -19.17
N MET A 390 12.90 -3.88 -18.79
CA MET A 390 14.25 -3.59 -19.29
C MET A 390 15.25 -4.50 -18.60
N HIS A 391 15.97 -5.28 -19.41
CA HIS A 391 17.01 -6.18 -18.95
C HIS A 391 18.26 -6.00 -19.78
N SER A 392 19.41 -5.95 -19.12
CA SER A 392 20.72 -5.91 -19.76
C SER A 392 21.68 -6.90 -19.11
N ARG A 393 22.51 -7.53 -19.91
CA ARG A 393 23.55 -8.46 -19.46
C ARG A 393 24.83 -8.20 -20.23
N SER A 394 25.90 -7.94 -19.52
CA SER A 394 27.19 -7.61 -20.14
C SER A 394 27.96 -8.82 -20.70
N CYS A 395 27.69 -10.03 -20.21
CA CYS A 395 28.56 -11.19 -20.37
C CYS A 395 27.99 -12.31 -21.29
N LEU A 396 26.97 -12.03 -22.08
CA LEU A 396 26.28 -13.08 -22.85
C LEU A 396 27.06 -13.51 -24.10
N LEU A 397 27.74 -12.57 -24.76
CA LEU A 397 28.39 -12.81 -26.08
C LEU A 397 29.61 -13.75 -26.02
N TYR A 398 30.29 -13.84 -24.88
CA TYR A 398 31.49 -14.65 -24.74
C TYR A 398 31.25 -16.06 -24.20
N THR A 399 30.11 -16.33 -23.59
CA THR A 399 29.84 -17.59 -22.86
C THR A 399 28.71 -18.42 -23.45
N SER A 400 27.89 -17.86 -24.33
CA SER A 400 26.74 -18.56 -24.92
C SER A 400 26.45 -18.00 -26.30
N PRO A 401 26.89 -18.66 -27.37
CA PRO A 401 26.55 -18.22 -28.73
C PRO A 401 25.03 -18.20 -28.91
N SER A 402 24.55 -17.16 -29.54
CA SER A 402 23.11 -17.04 -29.83
C SER A 402 22.71 -18.18 -30.78
N PRO A 403 21.49 -18.74 -30.66
CA PRO A 403 20.97 -19.70 -31.63
C PRO A 403 20.97 -19.18 -33.08
N ARG A 404 21.07 -17.87 -33.28
CA ARG A 404 21.24 -17.25 -34.60
C ARG A 404 22.67 -17.37 -35.14
N ASP A 405 23.68 -17.45 -34.28
CA ASP A 405 25.08 -17.56 -34.64
C ASP A 405 25.47 -19.01 -34.99
N LEU A 406 24.59 -19.97 -34.64
CA LEU A 406 24.73 -21.38 -35.00
C LEU A 406 24.13 -21.74 -36.36
N ARG A 407 23.68 -20.76 -37.15
CA ARG A 407 23.13 -20.92 -38.50
C ARG A 407 24.07 -20.34 -39.57
N LEU A 408 25.34 -20.66 -39.45
CA LEU A 408 26.31 -20.53 -40.56
C LEU A 408 26.64 -21.91 -41.13
#